data_191abec16dbf95268598a69a1d680af9
#
_entry.id   191abec16dbf95268598a69a1d680af9
#
_cell.length_a   1.000
_cell.length_b   1.000
_cell.length_c   1.000
_cell.angle_alpha   90.00
_cell.angle_beta   90.00
_cell.angle_gamma   90.00
#
_symmetry.space_group_name_H-M   'P 1'
#
loop_
_entity.id
_entity.type
_entity.pdbx_description
1 polymer ?
#
loop_
_entity_poly.entity_id
_entity_poly.type
_entity_poly.pdbx_seq_one_letter_code
_entity_poly.pdbx_strand_id
1 'polypeptide(L)'
;MTALSVAETARIRPALATYPNDLGPGMQDELTALADIESRFEGALARLDRRPGAELRRQRLEAWRTKRREPHVLRLAQLHQRMMAVTLHRQGRVLWRG
;
A
#
# COMPACT_ATOMS: atom_id res chain seq x y z
N MET A 1 12.23 5.42 15.55
CA MET A 1 11.43 5.64 14.34
C MET A 1 10.79 4.38 13.83
N THR A 2 11.53 3.30 13.75
CA THR A 2 10.97 1.99 13.39
C THR A 2 9.86 1.54 14.34
N ALA A 3 10.00 1.82 15.63
CA ALA A 3 8.98 1.47 16.62
C ALA A 3 7.65 2.18 16.37
N LEU A 4 7.69 3.43 15.92
CA LEU A 4 6.48 4.19 15.58
C LEU A 4 5.79 3.60 14.36
N SER A 5 6.55 3.21 13.33
CA SER A 5 5.98 2.57 12.14
C SER A 5 5.28 1.26 12.49
N VAL A 6 5.87 0.47 13.38
CA VAL A 6 5.26 -0.78 13.83
C VAL A 6 3.97 -0.51 14.61
N ALA A 7 3.98 0.49 15.47
CA ALA A 7 2.80 0.87 16.23
C ALA A 7 1.67 1.37 15.32
N GLU A 8 2.00 2.16 14.31
CA GLU A 8 1.03 2.63 13.33
C GLU A 8 0.46 1.47 12.52
N THR A 9 1.28 0.53 12.11
CA THR A 9 0.85 -0.67 11.40
C THR A 9 -0.11 -1.48 12.26
N ALA A 10 0.18 -1.63 13.55
CA ALA A 10 -0.69 -2.34 14.47
C ALA A 10 -2.03 -1.65 14.65
N ARG A 11 -2.07 -0.32 14.62
CA ARG A 11 -3.31 0.45 14.69
C ARG A 11 -4.18 0.29 13.45
N ILE A 12 -3.55 0.13 12.29
CA ILE A 12 -4.26 -0.05 11.03
C ILE A 12 -4.90 -1.42 10.95
N ARG A 13 -4.33 -2.44 11.61
CA ARG A 13 -4.86 -3.79 11.61
C ARG A 13 -6.34 -3.90 11.98
N PRO A 14 -6.83 -3.25 13.04
CA PRO A 14 -8.26 -3.33 13.36
C PRO A 14 -9.14 -2.80 12.24
N ALA A 15 -8.71 -1.75 11.55
CA ALA A 15 -9.45 -1.20 10.42
C ALA A 15 -9.51 -2.20 9.25
N LEU A 16 -8.40 -2.89 8.99
CA LEU A 16 -8.34 -3.92 7.96
C LEU A 16 -9.20 -5.13 8.31
N ALA A 17 -9.36 -5.44 9.59
CA ALA A 17 -10.18 -6.53 10.05
C ALA A 17 -11.68 -6.35 9.76
N THR A 18 -12.12 -5.13 9.42
CA THR A 18 -13.50 -4.87 9.01
C THR A 18 -13.77 -5.27 7.57
N TYR A 19 -12.75 -5.55 6.79
CA TYR A 19 -12.90 -5.96 5.40
C TYR A 19 -13.26 -7.45 5.29
N PRO A 20 -13.90 -7.86 4.18
CA PRO A 20 -14.14 -9.27 3.93
C PRO A 20 -12.85 -10.09 4.02
N ASN A 21 -12.94 -11.27 4.62
CA ASN A 21 -11.77 -12.10 4.89
C ASN A 21 -10.99 -12.48 3.63
N ASP A 22 -11.68 -12.62 2.51
CA ASP A 22 -11.06 -12.98 1.23
C ASP A 22 -10.28 -11.84 0.61
N LEU A 23 -10.60 -10.58 0.96
CA LEU A 23 -9.93 -9.40 0.43
C LEU A 23 -8.86 -8.85 1.38
N GLY A 24 -9.07 -9.00 2.69
CA GLY A 24 -8.15 -8.48 3.69
C GLY A 24 -6.72 -8.97 3.56
N PRO A 25 -6.47 -10.28 3.44
CA PRO A 25 -5.11 -10.80 3.26
C PRO A 25 -4.44 -10.28 2.00
N GLY A 26 -5.18 -10.20 0.90
CA GLY A 26 -4.67 -9.65 -0.35
C GLY A 26 -4.25 -8.20 -0.22
N MET A 27 -5.05 -7.39 0.46
CA MET A 27 -4.72 -5.99 0.71
C MET A 27 -3.48 -5.86 1.59
N GLN A 28 -3.36 -6.70 2.61
CA GLN A 28 -2.18 -6.71 3.48
C GLN A 28 -0.91 -7.07 2.70
N ASP A 29 -0.99 -8.04 1.80
CA ASP A 29 0.14 -8.44 0.97
C ASP A 29 0.60 -7.27 0.10
N GLU A 30 -0.33 -6.54 -0.49
CA GLU A 30 0.01 -5.39 -1.32
C GLU A 30 0.61 -4.24 -0.50
N LEU A 31 0.05 -3.99 0.68
CA LEU A 31 0.59 -2.96 1.58
C LEU A 31 1.99 -3.33 2.07
N THR A 32 2.23 -4.60 2.36
CA THR A 32 3.55 -5.09 2.76
C THR A 32 4.56 -4.91 1.63
N ALA A 33 4.16 -5.24 0.40
CA ALA A 33 5.01 -5.06 -0.78
C ALA A 33 5.35 -3.59 -0.99
N LEU A 34 4.38 -2.69 -0.84
CA LEU A 34 4.61 -1.26 -0.95
C LEU A 34 5.55 -0.75 0.14
N ALA A 35 5.39 -1.22 1.37
CA ALA A 35 6.26 -0.85 2.47
C ALA A 35 7.70 -1.32 2.22
N ASP A 36 7.88 -2.51 1.67
CA ASP A 36 9.20 -3.04 1.32
C ASP A 36 9.87 -2.18 0.25
N ILE A 37 9.12 -1.76 -0.77
CA ILE A 37 9.62 -0.88 -1.81
C ILE A 37 10.08 0.45 -1.22
N GLU A 38 9.27 1.05 -0.35
CA GLU A 38 9.63 2.30 0.32
C GLU A 38 10.90 2.16 1.17
N SER A 39 11.00 1.07 1.92
CA SER A 39 12.17 0.80 2.75
C SER A 39 13.44 0.69 1.92
N ARG A 40 13.38 -0.02 0.79
CA ARG A 40 14.51 -0.15 -0.13
C ARG A 40 14.87 1.18 -0.76
N PHE A 41 13.87 1.96 -1.14
CA PHE A 41 14.08 3.29 -1.71
C PHE A 41 14.79 4.21 -0.72
N GLU A 42 14.32 4.28 0.52
CA GLU A 42 14.92 5.10 1.56
C GLU A 42 16.35 4.68 1.86
N GLY A 43 16.62 3.38 1.95
CA GLY A 43 17.96 2.86 2.17
C GLY A 43 18.91 3.21 1.04
N ALA A 44 18.46 3.09 -0.21
CA ALA A 44 19.26 3.44 -1.37
C ALA A 44 19.50 4.95 -1.43
N LEU A 45 18.47 5.74 -1.13
CA LEU A 45 18.57 7.19 -1.11
C LEU A 45 19.61 7.68 -0.08
N ALA A 46 19.60 7.07 1.10
CA ALA A 46 20.57 7.40 2.14
C ALA A 46 22.01 7.13 1.70
N ARG A 47 22.22 6.08 0.92
CA ARG A 47 23.54 5.73 0.40
C ARG A 47 24.03 6.66 -0.71
N LEU A 48 23.13 7.38 -1.36
CA LEU A 48 23.49 8.33 -2.41
C LEU A 48 23.99 9.65 -1.88
N ASP A 49 23.81 9.92 -0.61
CA ASP A 49 24.10 11.21 -0.03
C ASP A 49 25.56 11.59 -0.29
N ARG A 50 25.78 12.80 -0.85
CA ARG A 50 27.07 13.42 -1.07
C ARG A 50 27.97 12.81 -2.16
N ARG A 51 27.48 11.90 -2.98
CA ARG A 51 28.27 11.37 -4.09
C ARG A 51 28.10 12.20 -5.35
N PRO A 52 29.16 12.34 -6.18
CA PRO A 52 29.02 12.97 -7.49
C PRO A 52 27.96 12.21 -8.32
N GLY A 53 27.11 12.96 -9.02
CA GLY A 53 26.04 12.38 -9.81
C GLY A 53 24.86 11.91 -8.98
N ALA A 54 24.77 12.29 -7.72
CA ALA A 54 23.71 11.88 -6.82
C ALA A 54 22.32 12.28 -7.35
N GLU A 55 22.21 13.44 -7.99
CA GLU A 55 20.93 13.90 -8.52
C GLU A 55 20.39 12.97 -9.62
N LEU A 56 21.24 12.56 -10.54
CA LEU A 56 20.83 11.63 -11.59
C LEU A 56 20.44 10.28 -11.01
N ARG A 57 21.20 9.80 -10.04
CA ARG A 57 20.88 8.53 -9.37
C ARG A 57 19.58 8.62 -8.57
N ARG A 58 19.31 9.77 -7.95
CA ARG A 58 18.06 10.03 -7.27
C ARG A 58 16.87 9.93 -8.23
N GLN A 59 16.99 10.56 -9.40
CA GLN A 59 15.95 10.49 -10.41
C GLN A 59 15.69 9.06 -10.85
N ARG A 60 16.75 8.28 -11.03
CA ARG A 60 16.62 6.86 -11.38
C ARG A 60 15.95 6.05 -10.26
N LEU A 61 16.28 6.35 -9.02
CA LEU A 61 15.66 5.70 -7.87
C LEU A 61 14.17 6.04 -7.79
N GLU A 62 13.81 7.29 -8.02
CA GLU A 62 12.42 7.71 -8.02
C GLU A 62 11.64 7.01 -9.14
N ALA A 63 12.24 6.90 -10.32
CA ALA A 63 11.64 6.17 -11.43
C ALA A 63 11.47 4.69 -11.10
N TRP A 64 12.47 4.08 -10.46
CA TRP A 64 12.41 2.70 -10.00
C TRP A 64 11.28 2.51 -9.00
N ARG A 65 11.15 3.40 -8.02
CA ARG A 65 10.09 3.35 -7.02
C ARG A 65 8.71 3.43 -7.66
N THR A 66 8.50 4.40 -8.52
CA THR A 66 7.24 4.59 -9.22
C THR A 66 6.85 3.35 -10.02
N LYS A 67 7.80 2.81 -10.77
CA LYS A 67 7.58 1.64 -11.60
C LYS A 67 7.28 0.39 -10.78
N ARG A 68 7.97 0.22 -9.66
CA ARG A 68 7.77 -0.92 -8.77
C ARG A 68 6.44 -0.86 -8.02
N ARG A 69 6.03 0.34 -7.66
CA ARG A 69 4.78 0.54 -6.91
C ARG A 69 3.54 0.34 -7.77
N GLU A 70 3.63 0.66 -9.03
CA GLU A 70 2.47 0.71 -9.93
C GLU A 70 1.60 -0.55 -9.90
N PRO A 71 2.12 -1.77 -10.10
CA PRO A 71 1.27 -2.95 -10.08
C PRO A 71 0.61 -3.20 -8.73
N HIS A 72 1.28 -2.87 -7.63
CA HIS A 72 0.73 -3.05 -6.30
C HIS A 72 -0.36 -2.03 -5.99
N VAL A 73 -0.16 -0.78 -6.41
CA VAL A 73 -1.17 0.28 -6.27
C VAL A 73 -2.42 -0.07 -7.08
N LEU A 74 -2.24 -0.55 -8.30
CA LEU A 74 -3.36 -0.96 -9.15
C LEU A 74 -4.13 -2.13 -8.54
N ARG A 75 -3.41 -3.12 -8.04
CA ARG A 75 -4.05 -4.28 -7.42
C ARG A 75 -4.78 -3.88 -6.13
N LEU A 76 -4.18 -3.00 -5.34
CA LEU A 76 -4.81 -2.50 -4.14
C LEU A 76 -6.11 -1.75 -4.47
N ALA A 77 -6.09 -0.93 -5.52
CA ALA A 77 -7.27 -0.22 -5.99
C ALA A 77 -8.36 -1.20 -6.45
N GLN A 78 -7.98 -2.25 -7.16
CA GLN A 78 -8.92 -3.28 -7.60
C GLN A 78 -9.57 -4.02 -6.43
N LEU A 79 -8.76 -4.38 -5.43
CA LEU A 79 -9.27 -5.02 -4.22
C LEU A 79 -10.21 -4.10 -3.46
N HIS A 80 -9.87 -2.83 -3.37
CA HIS A 80 -10.71 -1.83 -2.74
C HIS A 80 -12.05 -1.68 -3.48
N GLN A 81 -12.03 -1.64 -4.80
CA GLN A 81 -13.23 -1.56 -5.61
C GLN A 81 -14.13 -2.77 -5.40
N ARG A 82 -13.55 -3.98 -5.34
CA ARG A 82 -14.32 -5.19 -5.06
C ARG A 82 -14.99 -5.12 -3.70
N MET A 83 -14.27 -4.67 -2.70
CA MET A 83 -14.81 -4.52 -1.36
C MET A 83 -15.96 -3.52 -1.35
N MET A 84 -15.80 -2.37 -2.00
CA MET A 84 -16.85 -1.36 -2.10
C MET A 84 -18.05 -1.87 -2.86
N ALA A 85 -17.86 -2.61 -3.94
CA ALA A 85 -18.94 -3.19 -4.71
C ALA A 85 -19.76 -4.17 -3.87
N VAL A 86 -19.11 -5.02 -3.09
CA VAL A 86 -19.80 -5.96 -2.20
C VAL A 86 -20.59 -5.19 -1.13
N THR A 87 -20.01 -4.18 -0.53
CA THR A 87 -20.65 -3.37 0.49
C THR A 87 -21.88 -2.65 -0.06
N LEU A 88 -21.75 -2.01 -1.21
CA LEU A 88 -22.84 -1.30 -1.87
C LEU A 88 -23.96 -2.26 -2.26
N HIS A 89 -23.61 -3.44 -2.75
CA HIS A 89 -24.60 -4.45 -3.11
C HIS A 89 -25.42 -4.89 -1.89
N ARG A 90 -24.77 -5.12 -0.76
CA ARG A 90 -25.43 -5.46 0.48
C ARG A 90 -26.34 -4.34 0.97
N GLN A 91 -25.88 -3.11 0.92
CA GLN A 91 -26.66 -1.93 1.29
C GLN A 91 -27.85 -1.74 0.36
N GLY A 92 -27.64 -1.94 -0.93
CA GLY A 92 -28.71 -1.87 -1.92
C GLY A 92 -29.83 -2.87 -1.65
N ARG A 93 -29.48 -4.10 -1.27
CA ARG A 93 -30.48 -5.11 -0.90
C ARG A 93 -31.30 -4.68 0.30
N VAL A 94 -30.66 -4.12 1.31
CA VAL A 94 -31.35 -3.65 2.51
C VAL A 94 -32.29 -2.51 2.16
N LEU A 95 -31.85 -1.56 1.35
CA LEU A 95 -32.66 -0.42 0.95
C LEU A 95 -33.88 -0.83 0.11
N TRP A 96 -33.72 -1.81 -0.78
CA TRP A 96 -34.82 -2.26 -1.63
C TRP A 96 -35.87 -3.07 -0.88
N ARG A 97 -35.55 -3.64 0.27
CA ARG A 97 -36.48 -4.38 1.09
C ARG A 97 -37.24 -3.50 2.09
N GLY A 98 -36.71 -2.33 2.34
CA GLY A 98 -37.36 -1.37 3.22
C GLY A 98 -38.41 -0.60 2.52
#